data_7898e96ab9d80cb6d57687ed51fb7e56
#
_entry.id   7898e96ab9d80cb6d57687ed51fb7e56
#
_cell.length_a   1.000
_cell.length_b   1.000
_cell.length_c   1.000
_cell.angle_alpha   90.00
_cell.angle_beta   90.00
_cell.angle_gamma   90.00
#
_symmetry.space_group_name_H-M   'P 1'
#
loop_
_entity.id
_entity.type
_entity.pdbx_description
1 polymer ?
#
loop_
_entity_poly.entity_id
_entity_poly.type
_entity_poly.pdbx_seq_one_letter_code
_entity_poly.pdbx_strand_id
1 'polypeptide(L)'
;MIYITFKTNLILRNMIRHIVMWKFRRDLEETPQQIAQEMKSRLEALNGKIDGLLRAEVGINLKETASSFDAVLTADFPSWEAMEAYKVNPLHVVISDYCKSRRLERVDVDYQID
;
A
#
# COMPACT_ATOMS: atom_id res chain seq x y z
N MET A 1 11.52 30.78 -10.37
CA MET A 1 10.54 30.50 -9.30
C MET A 1 9.23 29.93 -9.85
N ILE A 2 8.54 30.71 -10.68
CA ILE A 2 7.24 30.29 -11.25
C ILE A 2 7.39 29.01 -12.07
N TYR A 3 8.44 28.92 -12.88
CA TYR A 3 8.70 27.74 -13.71
C TYR A 3 8.89 26.47 -12.85
N ILE A 4 9.63 26.57 -11.76
CA ILE A 4 9.89 25.43 -10.87
C ILE A 4 8.59 24.97 -10.21
N THR A 5 7.76 25.92 -9.74
CA THR A 5 6.46 25.62 -9.14
C THR A 5 5.54 24.92 -10.13
N PHE A 6 5.51 25.41 -11.37
CA PHE A 6 4.70 24.81 -12.44
C PHE A 6 5.15 23.37 -12.70
N LYS A 7 6.46 23.15 -12.80
CA LYS A 7 7.02 21.81 -13.04
C LYS A 7 6.70 20.86 -11.90
N THR A 8 6.77 21.33 -10.65
CA THR A 8 6.40 20.54 -9.47
C THR A 8 4.92 20.18 -9.52
N ASN A 9 4.05 21.12 -9.89
CA ASN A 9 2.62 20.85 -10.00
C ASN A 9 2.31 19.81 -11.08
N LEU A 10 3.03 19.82 -12.20
CA LEU A 10 2.88 18.80 -13.24
C LEU A 10 3.25 17.42 -12.72
N ILE A 11 4.35 17.32 -11.95
CA ILE A 11 4.77 16.06 -11.34
C ILE A 11 3.69 15.57 -10.38
N LEU A 12 3.19 16.44 -9.50
CA LEU A 12 2.15 16.10 -8.53
C LEU A 12 0.86 15.64 -9.20
N ARG A 13 0.46 16.30 -10.30
CA ARG A 13 -0.75 15.94 -11.03
C ARG A 13 -0.69 14.57 -11.69
N ASN A 14 0.53 14.03 -11.89
CA ASN A 14 0.71 12.72 -12.49
C ASN A 14 0.92 11.62 -11.45
N MET A 15 0.95 11.98 -10.18
CA MET A 15 1.12 11.00 -9.11
C MET A 15 -0.11 10.13 -8.96
N ILE A 16 0.13 8.85 -8.74
CA ILE A 16 -0.92 7.87 -8.52
C ILE A 16 -0.87 7.44 -7.06
N ARG A 17 -2.03 7.44 -6.42
CA ARG A 17 -2.19 6.88 -5.08
C ARG A 17 -2.92 5.56 -5.15
N HIS A 18 -2.30 4.55 -4.59
CA HIS A 18 -2.79 3.18 -4.51
C HIS A 18 -3.19 2.92 -3.06
N ILE A 19 -4.48 2.64 -2.85
CA ILE A 19 -5.01 2.33 -1.51
C ILE A 19 -5.54 0.92 -1.52
N VAL A 20 -5.11 0.12 -0.55
CA VAL A 20 -5.56 -1.25 -0.37
C VAL A 20 -5.99 -1.43 1.07
N MET A 21 -7.12 -2.09 1.27
CA MET A 21 -7.55 -2.50 2.61
C MET A 21 -7.68 -4.00 2.65
N TRP A 22 -7.29 -4.58 3.78
CA TRP A 22 -7.36 -6.02 4.00
C TRP A 22 -8.15 -6.36 5.24
N LYS A 23 -8.90 -7.45 5.14
CA LYS A 23 -9.46 -8.15 6.28
C LYS A 23 -8.76 -9.50 6.37
N PHE A 24 -8.23 -9.84 7.56
CA PHE A 24 -7.45 -11.05 7.75
C PHE A 24 -8.27 -12.16 8.40
N ARG A 25 -7.81 -13.38 8.23
CA ARG A 25 -8.45 -14.58 8.80
C ARG A 25 -8.36 -14.53 10.31
N ARG A 26 -9.42 -15.05 10.96
CA ARG A 26 -9.50 -15.16 12.43
C ARG A 26 -9.27 -16.59 12.91
N ASP A 27 -9.06 -17.53 11.99
CA ASP A 27 -8.89 -18.96 12.29
C ASP A 27 -7.45 -19.42 12.27
N LEU A 28 -6.50 -18.46 12.24
CA LEU A 28 -5.07 -18.75 12.26
C LEU A 28 -4.53 -18.60 13.67
N GLU A 29 -3.36 -19.17 13.91
CA GLU A 29 -2.64 -18.98 15.17
C GLU A 29 -2.30 -17.51 15.38
N GLU A 30 -1.88 -16.83 14.30
CA GLU A 30 -1.65 -15.38 14.31
C GLU A 30 -2.97 -14.63 14.43
N THR A 31 -3.01 -13.61 15.29
CA THR A 31 -4.17 -12.72 15.36
C THR A 31 -4.19 -11.76 14.17
N PRO A 32 -5.37 -11.22 13.78
CA PRO A 32 -5.42 -10.18 12.74
C PRO A 32 -4.51 -9.00 13.03
N GLN A 33 -4.32 -8.61 14.30
CA GLN A 33 -3.42 -7.53 14.68
C GLN A 33 -1.96 -7.88 14.42
N GLN A 34 -1.58 -9.13 14.71
CA GLN A 34 -0.22 -9.61 14.42
C GLN A 34 0.06 -9.63 12.92
N ILE A 35 -0.92 -10.08 12.13
CA ILE A 35 -0.79 -10.09 10.67
C ILE A 35 -0.68 -8.65 10.15
N ALA A 36 -1.53 -7.74 10.64
CA ALA A 36 -1.48 -6.34 10.27
C ALA A 36 -0.13 -5.70 10.60
N GLN A 37 0.43 -6.01 11.76
CA GLN A 37 1.73 -5.51 12.17
C GLN A 37 2.84 -6.03 11.28
N GLU A 38 2.78 -7.30 10.88
CA GLU A 38 3.75 -7.88 9.96
C GLU A 38 3.65 -7.27 8.57
N MET A 39 2.43 -7.06 8.07
CA MET A 39 2.21 -6.38 6.79
C MET A 39 2.79 -4.96 6.83
N LYS A 40 2.55 -4.24 7.91
CA LYS A 40 3.10 -2.88 8.10
C LYS A 40 4.62 -2.90 8.03
N SER A 41 5.26 -3.76 8.80
CA SER A 41 6.70 -3.88 8.86
C SER A 41 7.30 -4.17 7.48
N ARG A 42 6.73 -5.14 6.77
CA ARG A 42 7.26 -5.58 5.47
C ARG A 42 7.03 -4.55 4.38
N LEU A 43 5.84 -3.97 4.31
CA LEU A 43 5.51 -3.00 3.26
C LEU A 43 6.26 -1.69 3.46
N GLU A 44 6.36 -1.20 4.68
CA GLU A 44 7.09 0.05 4.95
C GLU A 44 8.59 -0.12 4.76
N ALA A 45 9.12 -1.33 4.92
CA ALA A 45 10.52 -1.63 4.62
C ALA A 45 10.86 -1.50 3.14
N LEU A 46 9.87 -1.47 2.25
CA LEU A 46 10.09 -1.26 0.82
C LEU A 46 10.42 0.18 0.48
N ASN A 47 10.17 1.12 1.38
CA ASN A 47 10.53 2.52 1.17
C ASN A 47 12.03 2.65 0.91
N GLY A 48 12.38 3.30 -0.20
CA GLY A 48 13.78 3.47 -0.61
C GLY A 48 14.40 2.27 -1.30
N LYS A 49 13.67 1.16 -1.47
CA LYS A 49 14.20 -0.07 -2.07
C LYS A 49 13.62 -0.38 -3.46
N ILE A 50 12.55 0.27 -3.84
CA ILE A 50 11.90 0.04 -5.14
C ILE A 50 11.84 1.36 -5.88
N ASP A 51 12.43 1.40 -7.08
CA ASP A 51 12.37 2.59 -7.93
C ASP A 51 10.90 2.88 -8.28
N GLY A 52 10.53 4.16 -8.16
CA GLY A 52 9.17 4.60 -8.44
C GLY A 52 8.21 4.49 -7.27
N LEU A 53 8.56 3.78 -6.21
CA LEU A 53 7.78 3.82 -4.98
C LEU A 53 8.18 5.08 -4.20
N LEU A 54 7.31 6.07 -4.20
CA LEU A 54 7.59 7.35 -3.53
C LEU A 54 7.37 7.24 -2.02
N ARG A 55 6.33 6.50 -1.61
CA ARG A 55 5.97 6.36 -0.21
C ARG A 55 5.02 5.19 -0.04
N ALA A 56 5.27 4.36 0.96
CA ALA A 56 4.34 3.33 1.40
C ALA A 56 4.11 3.49 2.90
N GLU A 57 2.86 3.50 3.31
CA GLU A 57 2.47 3.62 4.71
C GLU A 57 1.33 2.64 4.97
N VAL A 58 1.39 1.94 6.10
CA VAL A 58 0.33 1.03 6.51
C VAL A 58 -0.28 1.52 7.82
N GLY A 59 -1.59 1.70 7.82
CA GLY A 59 -2.36 2.01 9.01
C GLY A 59 -3.01 0.74 9.54
N ILE A 60 -3.00 0.56 10.85
CA ILE A 60 -3.61 -0.58 11.51
C ILE A 60 -4.90 -0.12 12.17
N ASN A 61 -5.99 -0.84 11.94
CA ASN A 61 -7.28 -0.53 12.54
C ASN A 61 -7.20 -0.68 14.06
N LEU A 62 -7.73 0.31 14.78
CA LEU A 62 -7.70 0.31 16.24
C LEU A 62 -9.04 -0.07 16.87
N LYS A 63 -10.14 0.09 16.12
CA LYS A 63 -11.47 -0.16 16.66
C LYS A 63 -12.23 -1.08 15.72
N GLU A 64 -12.44 -2.31 16.16
CA GLU A 64 -13.18 -3.29 15.38
C GLU A 64 -14.68 -3.00 15.41
N THR A 65 -15.30 -2.96 14.23
CA THR A 65 -16.74 -2.84 14.04
C THR A 65 -17.18 -3.86 12.99
N ALA A 66 -18.47 -4.00 12.78
CA ALA A 66 -19.00 -4.93 11.77
C ALA A 66 -18.52 -4.61 10.36
N SER A 67 -18.18 -3.35 10.09
CA SER A 67 -17.74 -2.89 8.76
C SER A 67 -16.23 -2.61 8.66
N SER A 68 -15.47 -2.80 9.74
CA SER A 68 -14.03 -2.51 9.75
C SER A 68 -13.22 -3.54 8.96
N PHE A 69 -12.22 -3.05 8.24
CA PHE A 69 -11.10 -3.87 7.79
C PHE A 69 -9.95 -3.74 8.80
N ASP A 70 -8.92 -4.56 8.66
CA ASP A 70 -7.86 -4.66 9.68
C ASP A 70 -6.68 -3.74 9.41
N ALA A 71 -6.39 -3.45 8.16
CA ALA A 71 -5.26 -2.62 7.80
C ALA A 71 -5.48 -1.93 6.46
N VAL A 72 -4.81 -0.81 6.26
CA VAL A 72 -4.85 -0.04 5.02
C VAL A 72 -3.43 0.30 4.58
N LEU A 73 -3.15 0.10 3.28
CA LEU A 73 -1.94 0.58 2.63
C LEU A 73 -2.27 1.84 1.86
N THR A 74 -1.44 2.87 1.99
CA THR A 74 -1.39 4.01 1.10
C THR A 74 -0.01 4.05 0.46
N ALA A 75 0.05 3.90 -0.85
CA ALA A 75 1.33 3.92 -1.58
C ALA A 75 1.23 4.90 -2.75
N ASP A 76 2.25 5.71 -2.93
CA ASP A 76 2.30 6.76 -3.95
C ASP A 76 3.36 6.45 -4.99
N PHE A 77 3.02 6.70 -6.25
CA PHE A 77 3.87 6.44 -7.42
C PHE A 77 3.85 7.64 -8.36
N PRO A 78 4.94 7.89 -9.12
CA PRO A 78 4.97 9.00 -10.08
C PRO A 78 4.15 8.72 -11.34
N SER A 79 3.74 7.47 -11.59
CA SER A 79 3.03 7.08 -12.81
C SER A 79 2.35 5.73 -12.64
N TRP A 80 1.44 5.42 -13.55
CA TRP A 80 0.82 4.09 -13.64
C TRP A 80 1.86 3.01 -13.88
N GLU A 81 2.84 3.29 -14.76
CA GLU A 81 3.90 2.34 -15.08
C GLU A 81 4.72 1.98 -13.86
N ALA A 82 5.03 2.97 -13.01
CA ALA A 82 5.76 2.72 -11.77
C ALA A 82 4.95 1.84 -10.81
N MET A 83 3.64 2.07 -10.72
CA MET A 83 2.77 1.23 -9.88
C MET A 83 2.71 -0.21 -10.40
N GLU A 84 2.58 -0.39 -11.71
CA GLU A 84 2.55 -1.73 -12.29
C GLU A 84 3.89 -2.46 -12.09
N ALA A 85 5.01 -1.75 -12.22
CA ALA A 85 6.33 -2.32 -11.96
C ALA A 85 6.49 -2.74 -10.50
N TYR A 86 5.95 -1.96 -9.57
CA TYR A 86 5.94 -2.29 -8.14
C TYR A 86 5.19 -3.60 -7.88
N LYS A 87 4.04 -3.78 -8.51
CA LYS A 87 3.21 -4.98 -8.28
C LYS A 87 3.93 -6.28 -8.63
N VAL A 88 4.78 -6.26 -9.66
CA VAL A 88 5.52 -7.44 -10.11
C VAL A 88 6.95 -7.51 -9.59
N ASN A 89 7.38 -6.52 -8.82
CA ASN A 89 8.71 -6.51 -8.23
C ASN A 89 8.83 -7.68 -7.24
N PRO A 90 9.91 -8.49 -7.31
CA PRO A 90 10.08 -9.64 -6.43
C PRO A 90 9.98 -9.31 -4.94
N LEU A 91 10.45 -8.14 -4.53
CA LEU A 91 10.36 -7.70 -3.13
C LEU A 91 8.91 -7.54 -2.68
N HIS A 92 8.04 -7.09 -3.58
CA HIS A 92 6.61 -6.95 -3.31
C HIS A 92 5.89 -8.30 -3.40
N VAL A 93 6.24 -9.14 -4.38
CA VAL A 93 5.58 -10.43 -4.62
C VAL A 93 5.65 -11.32 -3.38
N VAL A 94 6.78 -11.35 -2.70
CA VAL A 94 6.95 -12.12 -1.46
C VAL A 94 5.93 -11.70 -0.41
N ILE A 95 5.71 -10.38 -0.27
CA ILE A 95 4.74 -9.84 0.69
C ILE A 95 3.31 -10.16 0.26
N SER A 96 3.03 -10.05 -1.03
CA SER A 96 1.73 -10.40 -1.59
C SER A 96 1.39 -11.88 -1.32
N ASP A 97 2.37 -12.77 -1.47
CA ASP A 97 2.18 -14.20 -1.20
C ASP A 97 1.91 -14.45 0.28
N TYR A 98 2.63 -13.79 1.16
CA TYR A 98 2.37 -13.85 2.60
C TYR A 98 0.93 -13.41 2.92
N CYS A 99 0.48 -12.32 2.30
CA CYS A 99 -0.86 -11.80 2.50
C CYS A 99 -1.94 -12.74 1.97
N LYS A 100 -1.73 -13.33 0.78
CA LYS A 100 -2.73 -14.20 0.13
C LYS A 100 -3.17 -15.38 1.00
N SER A 101 -2.26 -15.94 1.79
CA SER A 101 -2.58 -17.08 2.66
C SER A 101 -3.31 -16.65 3.95
N ARG A 102 -3.41 -15.37 4.22
CA ARG A 102 -3.91 -14.84 5.49
C ARG A 102 -5.13 -13.93 5.36
N ARG A 103 -5.40 -13.45 4.15
CA ARG A 103 -6.52 -12.51 3.96
C ARG A 103 -7.83 -13.23 3.69
N LEU A 104 -8.92 -12.65 4.18
CA LEU A 104 -10.29 -12.99 3.81
C LEU A 104 -10.75 -12.13 2.65
N GLU A 105 -10.46 -10.83 2.71
CA GLU A 105 -10.88 -9.86 1.72
C GLU A 105 -9.76 -8.87 1.45
N ARG A 106 -9.73 -8.40 0.22
CA ARG A 106 -8.87 -7.32 -0.24
C ARG A 106 -9.68 -6.43 -1.17
N VAL A 107 -9.67 -5.16 -0.88
CA VAL A 107 -10.29 -4.15 -1.76
C VAL A 107 -9.25 -3.09 -2.07
N ASP A 108 -9.38 -2.42 -3.22
CA ASP A 108 -8.44 -1.39 -3.59
C ASP A 108 -9.12 -0.26 -4.36
N VAL A 109 -8.43 0.88 -4.39
CA VAL A 109 -8.76 1.99 -5.25
C VAL A 109 -7.46 2.69 -5.64
N ASP A 110 -7.33 3.01 -6.93
CA ASP A 110 -6.19 3.71 -7.48
C ASP A 110 -6.67 5.00 -8.14
N TYR A 111 -6.06 6.11 -7.77
CA TYR A 111 -6.49 7.40 -8.31
C TYR A 111 -5.34 8.36 -8.45
N GLN A 112 -5.54 9.35 -9.31
CA GLN A 112 -4.55 10.41 -9.52
C GLN A 112 -4.71 11.49 -8.47
N ILE A 113 -3.57 11.86 -7.87
CA ILE A 113 -3.53 12.97 -6.92
C ILE A 113 -3.31 14.25 -7.71
N ASP A 114 -4.17 15.21 -7.50
CA ASP A 114 -4.06 16.53 -8.17
C ASP A 114 -3.38 17.55 -7.28
#